data_d69afa35f3bde79257c74b36e5df00c3
#
_entry.id   d69afa35f3bde79257c74b36e5df00c3
#
_cell.length_a   1.000
_cell.length_b   1.000
_cell.length_c   1.000
_cell.angle_alpha   90.00
_cell.angle_beta   90.00
_cell.angle_gamma   90.00
#
_symmetry.space_group_name_H-M   'P 1'
#
loop_
_entity.id
_entity.type
_entity.pdbx_description
1 polymer ?
#
loop_
_entity_poly.entity_id
_entity_poly.type
_entity_poly.pdbx_seq_one_letter_code
_entity_poly.pdbx_strand_id
1 'polypeptide(L)'
;MKPKILICTVESWNSKIGANTFSSLFANYPAENLANLYIQEALPDSDVCSRYFQISEQKVIRSLVKPGLKTGREVASCQQMTPEDTRILEKATALYNKNRKKRSYFKLGVREFFWKVGRWRTPELNDFLDSFQPDIVVFGMDGRIHFNRICRYIIRRTGAKAVGYFLDDTFTFRQKPLTLGYRLRRHNQRRSLQKLTKCAQAFWAITEKTKQEADALFGIDCQVLTKPIDFAPGENWRSYEPQRPIKMLYTGNLLIGRFEAILAVSQALRRINEQGVKMELDVYSGSYIPPEELSKLSEFVHMKGVVPQAEVLRLQEQADVLLFAEAMTGKHSQTARLSFSTKLTDYFRSGKCILAVGAGDVAPMEYLAAENAALCASSPEEIFCQLNKIAEDPQLIAQYGQNAYLCGVKNHCGRAIRQKVEKTLEGLLEKS
;
A
#
# COMPACT_ATOMS: atom_id res chain seq x y z
N MET A 1 -6.18 24.45 19.85
CA MET A 1 -4.85 24.01 19.34
C MET A 1 -5.03 22.63 18.75
N LYS A 2 -4.48 22.32 17.54
CA LYS A 2 -4.60 20.97 16.99
C LYS A 2 -3.83 19.96 17.85
N PRO A 3 -4.35 18.73 18.08
CA PRO A 3 -3.68 17.73 18.92
C PRO A 3 -2.34 17.26 18.33
N LYS A 4 -1.42 16.85 19.21
CA LYS A 4 -0.18 16.23 18.83
C LYS A 4 -0.38 14.75 18.50
N ILE A 5 0.04 14.34 17.31
CA ILE A 5 -0.20 13.00 16.79
C ILE A 5 1.12 12.29 16.56
N LEU A 6 1.30 11.15 17.20
CA LEU A 6 2.41 10.25 16.92
C LEU A 6 1.93 9.15 15.98
N ILE A 7 2.50 9.08 14.78
CA ILE A 7 2.17 8.07 13.78
C ILE A 7 3.22 6.96 13.82
N CYS A 8 2.80 5.75 14.16
CA CYS A 8 3.68 4.58 14.18
C CYS A 8 3.54 3.80 12.87
N THR A 9 4.64 3.67 12.15
CA THR A 9 4.73 2.95 10.88
C THR A 9 5.87 1.93 10.91
N VAL A 10 5.83 0.99 9.99
CA VAL A 10 6.95 0.06 9.80
C VAL A 10 8.08 0.75 9.04
N GLU A 11 7.74 1.46 7.99
CA GLU A 11 8.64 2.17 7.08
C GLU A 11 8.62 3.66 7.38
N SER A 12 9.76 4.32 7.18
CA SER A 12 9.84 5.79 7.20
C SER A 12 9.02 6.38 6.04
N TRP A 13 8.69 7.65 6.14
CA TRP A 13 8.12 8.38 5.02
C TRP A 13 9.23 8.80 4.06
N ASN A 14 9.39 8.01 3.01
CA ASN A 14 10.46 8.14 2.04
C ASN A 14 9.89 8.03 0.62
N SER A 15 10.15 9.02 -0.23
CA SER A 15 9.63 9.13 -1.59
C SER A 15 10.04 7.97 -2.50
N LYS A 16 11.21 7.36 -2.25
CA LYS A 16 11.70 6.21 -3.04
C LYS A 16 10.93 4.91 -2.76
N ILE A 17 10.23 4.83 -1.62
CA ILE A 17 9.42 3.66 -1.24
C ILE A 17 7.99 3.78 -1.81
N GLY A 18 7.66 4.93 -2.37
CA GLY A 18 6.34 5.28 -2.89
C GLY A 18 5.49 6.06 -1.88
N ALA A 19 4.36 6.58 -2.35
CA ALA A 19 3.48 7.41 -1.51
C ALA A 19 2.89 6.58 -0.36
N ASN A 20 3.33 6.91 0.85
CA ASN A 20 2.81 6.29 2.06
C ASN A 20 1.39 6.81 2.33
N THR A 21 0.44 5.91 2.56
CA THR A 21 -0.95 6.28 2.84
C THR A 21 -1.06 7.21 4.05
N PHE A 22 -0.28 6.98 5.11
CA PHE A 22 -0.28 7.84 6.28
C PHE A 22 0.20 9.26 5.97
N SER A 23 1.32 9.44 5.24
CA SER A 23 1.80 10.78 4.89
C SER A 23 0.77 11.55 4.06
N SER A 24 0.06 10.88 3.16
CA SER A 24 -1.01 11.49 2.36
C SER A 24 -2.22 11.91 3.20
N LEU A 25 -2.59 11.12 4.22
CA LEU A 25 -3.69 11.43 5.14
C LEU A 25 -3.41 12.68 5.98
N PHE A 26 -2.16 12.90 6.35
CA PHE A 26 -1.74 13.99 7.23
C PHE A 26 -1.01 15.13 6.51
N ALA A 27 -0.99 15.14 5.15
CA ALA A 27 -0.22 16.10 4.35
C ALA A 27 -0.53 17.59 4.67
N ASN A 28 -1.75 17.90 5.11
CA ASN A 28 -2.17 19.27 5.45
C ASN A 28 -2.29 19.50 6.97
N TYR A 29 -1.76 18.59 7.78
CA TYR A 29 -1.74 18.75 9.22
C TYR A 29 -0.51 19.58 9.64
N PRO A 30 -0.57 20.42 10.71
CA PRO A 30 0.61 21.16 11.16
C PRO A 30 1.79 20.24 11.47
N ALA A 31 2.90 20.41 10.76
CA ALA A 31 4.06 19.52 10.87
C ALA A 31 4.64 19.46 12.29
N GLU A 32 4.56 20.56 13.04
CA GLU A 32 5.00 20.66 14.44
C GLU A 32 4.18 19.81 15.40
N ASN A 33 2.93 19.49 15.02
CA ASN A 33 2.04 18.61 15.79
C ASN A 33 2.09 17.15 15.33
N LEU A 34 2.96 16.83 14.37
CA LEU A 34 3.16 15.46 13.87
C LEU A 34 4.54 14.93 14.21
N ALA A 35 4.58 13.66 14.60
CA ALA A 35 5.81 12.89 14.68
C ALA A 35 5.61 11.49 14.09
N ASN A 36 6.65 10.91 13.50
CA ASN A 36 6.63 9.53 12.98
C ASN A 36 7.65 8.65 13.69
N LEU A 37 7.20 7.55 14.25
CA LEU A 37 8.05 6.48 14.76
C LEU A 37 8.04 5.30 13.80
N TYR A 38 9.21 4.82 13.40
CA TYR A 38 9.33 3.72 12.45
C TYR A 38 10.44 2.72 12.83
N ILE A 39 10.41 1.52 12.24
CA ILE A 39 11.25 0.38 12.64
C ILE A 39 12.12 -0.19 11.52
N GLN A 40 12.32 0.54 10.44
CA GLN A 40 13.21 0.17 9.32
C GLN A 40 14.44 1.07 9.22
N GLU A 41 15.36 0.71 8.30
CA GLU A 41 16.66 1.35 8.22
C GLU A 41 16.69 2.57 7.29
N ALA A 42 15.73 2.69 6.36
CA ALA A 42 15.67 3.83 5.44
C ALA A 42 15.34 5.12 6.18
N LEU A 43 16.08 6.20 5.90
CA LEU A 43 15.81 7.51 6.47
C LEU A 43 14.62 8.19 5.77
N PRO A 44 13.89 9.06 6.50
CA PRO A 44 12.80 9.83 5.90
C PRO A 44 13.35 10.95 5.01
N ASP A 45 12.60 11.29 3.96
CA ASP A 45 12.84 12.45 3.10
C ASP A 45 11.59 13.34 2.95
N SER A 46 10.60 13.13 3.83
CA SER A 46 9.34 13.88 3.83
C SER A 46 9.33 14.93 4.95
N ASP A 47 8.82 16.10 4.66
CA ASP A 47 8.64 17.23 5.59
C ASP A 47 7.22 17.31 6.19
N VAL A 48 6.39 16.31 5.93
CA VAL A 48 5.00 16.23 6.45
C VAL A 48 4.96 16.24 7.98
N CYS A 49 5.99 15.70 8.66
CA CYS A 49 6.11 15.85 10.10
C CYS A 49 7.49 16.41 10.50
N SER A 50 7.53 17.09 11.64
CA SER A 50 8.74 17.78 12.13
C SER A 50 9.73 16.85 12.81
N ARG A 51 9.28 15.72 13.36
CA ARG A 51 10.09 14.82 14.17
C ARG A 51 9.94 13.37 13.74
N TYR A 52 11.07 12.69 13.59
CA TYR A 52 11.13 11.28 13.26
C TYR A 52 11.92 10.51 14.31
N PHE A 53 11.43 9.35 14.75
CA PHE A 53 12.15 8.45 15.63
C PHE A 53 12.34 7.09 14.98
N GLN A 54 13.60 6.68 14.77
CA GLN A 54 13.99 5.41 14.20
C GLN A 54 14.32 4.39 15.31
N ILE A 55 13.73 3.18 15.22
CA ILE A 55 14.23 2.00 15.94
C ILE A 55 14.83 1.05 14.90
N SER A 56 16.16 0.95 14.86
CA SER A 56 16.86 0.13 13.89
C SER A 56 16.78 -1.36 14.26
N GLU A 57 16.17 -2.19 13.39
CA GLU A 57 16.10 -3.63 13.57
C GLU A 57 17.49 -4.27 13.69
N GLN A 58 18.44 -3.84 12.84
CA GLN A 58 19.80 -4.38 12.86
C GLN A 58 20.51 -4.05 14.17
N LYS A 59 20.29 -2.85 14.72
CA LYS A 59 20.87 -2.45 16.02
C LYS A 59 20.18 -3.19 17.16
N VAL A 60 18.86 -3.42 17.10
CA VAL A 60 18.13 -4.23 18.11
C VAL A 60 18.68 -5.66 18.16
N ILE A 61 18.92 -6.29 17.01
CA ILE A 61 19.52 -7.64 16.97
C ILE A 61 20.95 -7.61 17.54
N ARG A 62 21.78 -6.63 17.18
CA ARG A 62 23.15 -6.49 17.68
C ARG A 62 23.23 -6.16 19.17
N SER A 63 22.19 -5.54 19.75
CA SER A 63 22.16 -5.18 21.17
C SER A 63 22.21 -6.39 22.10
N LEU A 64 21.96 -7.60 21.58
CA LEU A 64 22.09 -8.85 22.34
C LEU A 64 23.53 -9.21 22.66
N VAL A 65 24.47 -8.81 21.79
CA VAL A 65 25.91 -9.05 21.96
C VAL A 65 26.68 -7.77 22.35
N LYS A 66 26.05 -6.57 22.16
CA LYS A 66 26.62 -5.26 22.53
C LYS A 66 25.61 -4.49 23.39
N PRO A 67 25.57 -4.71 24.72
CA PRO A 67 24.54 -4.16 25.60
C PRO A 67 24.44 -2.62 25.62
N GLY A 68 25.54 -1.90 25.34
CA GLY A 68 25.59 -0.40 25.29
C GLY A 68 25.14 0.20 23.94
N LEU A 69 24.76 -0.62 22.95
CA LEU A 69 24.40 -0.11 21.62
C LEU A 69 23.08 0.65 21.65
N LYS A 70 23.09 1.90 21.18
CA LYS A 70 21.89 2.71 20.97
C LYS A 70 21.10 2.17 19.79
N THR A 71 19.90 1.67 20.04
CA THR A 71 19.05 1.01 19.02
C THR A 71 17.99 1.94 18.45
N GLY A 72 17.68 3.04 19.14
CA GLY A 72 16.77 4.09 18.73
C GLY A 72 17.44 5.45 18.69
N ARG A 73 16.99 6.32 17.82
CA ARG A 73 17.44 7.71 17.71
C ARG A 73 16.40 8.59 17.06
N GLU A 74 16.41 9.86 17.41
CA GLU A 74 15.70 10.89 16.65
C GLU A 74 16.46 11.18 15.35
N VAL A 75 15.74 11.44 14.26
CA VAL A 75 16.28 11.67 12.92
C VAL A 75 15.58 12.88 12.32
N ALA A 76 16.32 13.76 11.66
CA ALA A 76 15.75 14.86 10.90
C ALA A 76 15.27 14.39 9.52
N SER A 77 14.27 15.06 8.96
CA SER A 77 13.90 14.89 7.56
C SER A 77 15.06 15.24 6.64
N CYS A 78 15.19 14.51 5.53
CA CYS A 78 16.27 14.71 4.55
C CYS A 78 17.71 14.64 5.14
N GLN A 79 17.86 14.05 6.32
CA GLN A 79 19.18 13.85 6.92
C GLN A 79 20.06 13.00 6.00
N GLN A 80 21.30 13.43 5.78
CA GLN A 80 22.27 12.63 5.04
C GLN A 80 22.59 11.33 5.79
N MET A 81 22.64 10.23 5.04
CA MET A 81 23.02 8.93 5.59
C MET A 81 24.51 8.93 5.93
N THR A 82 24.81 8.48 7.15
CA THR A 82 26.21 8.21 7.52
C THR A 82 26.71 6.95 6.79
N PRO A 83 28.04 6.74 6.67
CA PRO A 83 28.59 5.49 6.11
C PRO A 83 28.10 4.24 6.86
N GLU A 84 27.85 4.37 8.18
CA GLU A 84 27.27 3.27 8.97
C GLU A 84 25.82 3.00 8.57
N ASP A 85 25.00 4.04 8.39
CA ASP A 85 23.61 3.91 7.96
C ASP A 85 23.51 3.25 6.57
N THR A 86 24.33 3.68 5.63
CA THR A 86 24.42 3.09 4.28
C THR A 86 24.75 1.61 4.36
N ARG A 87 25.77 1.23 5.12
CA ARG A 87 26.17 -0.17 5.31
C ARG A 87 25.07 -1.02 5.97
N ILE A 88 24.34 -0.45 6.91
CA ILE A 88 23.22 -1.12 7.59
C ILE A 88 22.07 -1.33 6.62
N LEU A 89 21.70 -0.31 5.83
CA LEU A 89 20.63 -0.37 4.83
C LEU A 89 20.95 -1.39 3.73
N GLU A 90 22.17 -1.38 3.19
CA GLU A 90 22.61 -2.35 2.18
C GLU A 90 22.51 -3.79 2.70
N LYS A 91 22.97 -4.05 3.93
CA LYS A 91 22.85 -5.36 4.57
C LYS A 91 21.40 -5.77 4.78
N ALA A 92 20.55 -4.86 5.23
CA ALA A 92 19.12 -5.13 5.42
C ALA A 92 18.45 -5.45 4.08
N THR A 93 18.75 -4.70 3.03
CA THR A 93 18.24 -4.90 1.67
C THR A 93 18.72 -6.23 1.07
N ALA A 94 20.01 -6.54 1.19
CA ALA A 94 20.57 -7.83 0.74
C ALA A 94 19.91 -9.02 1.46
N LEU A 95 19.72 -8.91 2.78
CA LEU A 95 19.06 -9.94 3.58
C LEU A 95 17.57 -10.10 3.18
N TYR A 96 16.88 -8.99 2.94
CA TYR A 96 15.50 -8.99 2.46
C TYR A 96 15.39 -9.71 1.10
N ASN A 97 16.24 -9.34 0.13
CA ASN A 97 16.25 -9.93 -1.21
C ASN A 97 16.57 -11.43 -1.17
N LYS A 98 17.56 -11.84 -0.37
CA LYS A 98 17.93 -13.26 -0.16
C LYS A 98 16.79 -14.07 0.44
N ASN A 99 16.06 -13.51 1.40
CA ASN A 99 14.97 -14.20 2.10
C ASN A 99 13.62 -14.13 1.37
N ARG A 100 13.46 -13.22 0.38
CA ARG A 100 12.21 -13.04 -0.37
C ARG A 100 11.78 -14.30 -1.11
N LYS A 101 12.74 -15.03 -1.69
CA LYS A 101 12.46 -16.27 -2.44
C LYS A 101 12.14 -17.47 -1.53
N LYS A 102 12.66 -17.52 -0.28
CA LYS A 102 12.45 -18.62 0.67
C LYS A 102 12.04 -18.10 2.05
N ARG A 103 10.77 -17.63 2.17
CA ARG A 103 10.22 -17.25 3.48
C ARG A 103 10.00 -18.47 4.35
N SER A 104 10.88 -18.69 5.33
CA SER A 104 10.71 -19.70 6.37
C SER A 104 9.96 -19.14 7.58
N TYR A 105 8.91 -19.81 8.04
CA TYR A 105 8.20 -19.44 9.27
C TYR A 105 9.09 -19.50 10.50
N PHE A 106 10.06 -20.40 10.50
CA PHE A 106 11.10 -20.49 11.54
C PHE A 106 11.93 -19.21 11.64
N LYS A 107 12.48 -18.72 10.49
CA LYS A 107 13.25 -17.46 10.46
C LYS A 107 12.42 -16.26 10.94
N LEU A 108 11.13 -16.24 10.61
CA LEU A 108 10.23 -15.20 11.08
C LEU A 108 9.99 -15.30 12.59
N GLY A 109 9.90 -16.51 13.14
CA GLY A 109 9.83 -16.75 14.59
C GLY A 109 11.10 -16.29 15.31
N VAL A 110 12.27 -16.62 14.78
CA VAL A 110 13.57 -16.16 15.28
C VAL A 110 13.66 -14.63 15.29
N ARG A 111 13.20 -13.96 14.22
CA ARG A 111 13.13 -12.49 14.18
C ARG A 111 12.25 -11.93 15.29
N GLU A 112 11.04 -12.49 15.51
CA GLU A 112 10.16 -12.08 16.60
C GLU A 112 10.77 -12.31 17.99
N PHE A 113 11.55 -13.39 18.15
CA PHE A 113 12.30 -13.65 19.38
C PHE A 113 13.35 -12.59 19.63
N PHE A 114 14.17 -12.23 18.63
CA PHE A 114 15.16 -11.15 18.77
C PHE A 114 14.52 -9.83 19.17
N TRP A 115 13.40 -9.47 18.58
CA TRP A 115 12.64 -8.29 18.98
C TRP A 115 12.02 -8.41 20.37
N LYS A 116 11.77 -9.63 20.87
CA LYS A 116 11.25 -9.85 22.22
C LYS A 116 12.30 -9.57 23.29
N VAL A 117 13.53 -10.00 23.05
CA VAL A 117 14.64 -9.92 24.02
C VAL A 117 15.59 -8.75 23.77
N GLY A 118 15.63 -8.19 22.56
CA GLY A 118 16.47 -7.08 22.19
C GLY A 118 16.07 -5.75 22.87
N ARG A 119 17.01 -4.86 23.00
CA ARG A 119 16.88 -3.59 23.73
C ARG A 119 16.31 -2.48 22.85
N TRP A 120 15.02 -2.53 22.55
CA TRP A 120 14.33 -1.47 21.81
C TRP A 120 13.68 -0.42 22.73
N ARG A 121 13.44 -0.78 24.01
CA ARG A 121 12.98 0.17 25.04
C ARG A 121 14.20 0.88 25.60
N THR A 122 14.49 2.05 25.09
CA THR A 122 15.70 2.82 25.45
C THR A 122 15.32 4.14 26.10
N PRO A 123 16.25 4.77 26.86
CA PRO A 123 16.03 6.11 27.36
C PRO A 123 15.70 7.09 26.24
N GLU A 124 16.41 7.03 25.10
CA GLU A 124 16.18 7.91 23.95
C GLU A 124 14.73 7.83 23.42
N LEU A 125 14.13 6.61 23.40
CA LEU A 125 12.72 6.45 23.03
C LEU A 125 11.82 7.13 24.06
N ASN A 126 12.10 6.96 25.35
CA ASN A 126 11.30 7.56 26.41
C ASN A 126 11.41 9.09 26.39
N ASP A 127 12.63 9.63 26.25
CA ASP A 127 12.88 11.06 26.14
C ASP A 127 12.15 11.68 24.94
N PHE A 128 12.14 10.97 23.80
CA PHE A 128 11.36 11.38 22.63
C PHE A 128 9.85 11.43 22.93
N LEU A 129 9.29 10.40 23.56
CA LEU A 129 7.88 10.35 23.92
C LEU A 129 7.51 11.41 24.95
N ASP A 130 8.35 11.60 25.98
CA ASP A 130 8.12 12.56 27.06
C ASP A 130 8.28 14.02 26.58
N SER A 131 9.16 14.28 25.60
CA SER A 131 9.31 15.62 24.99
C SER A 131 8.24 15.94 23.95
N PHE A 132 7.76 14.94 23.18
CA PHE A 132 6.71 15.16 22.20
C PHE A 132 5.32 15.20 22.83
N GLN A 133 5.05 14.35 23.83
CA GLN A 133 3.77 14.23 24.55
C GLN A 133 2.57 14.11 23.59
N PRO A 134 2.43 12.98 22.86
CA PRO A 134 1.34 12.80 21.92
C PRO A 134 -0.01 12.74 22.63
N ASP A 135 -1.00 13.45 22.14
CA ASP A 135 -2.40 13.31 22.54
C ASP A 135 -3.04 12.05 21.92
N ILE A 136 -2.61 11.74 20.69
CA ILE A 136 -3.13 10.61 19.92
C ILE A 136 -1.98 9.83 19.28
N VAL A 137 -2.09 8.50 19.32
CA VAL A 137 -1.20 7.57 18.59
C VAL A 137 -1.98 6.91 17.45
N VAL A 138 -1.55 7.09 16.22
CA VAL A 138 -2.11 6.44 15.03
C VAL A 138 -1.15 5.36 14.54
N PHE A 139 -1.62 4.16 14.24
CA PHE A 139 -0.75 3.05 13.83
C PHE A 139 -1.39 2.10 12.83
N GLY A 140 -0.55 1.48 11.99
CA GLY A 140 -0.98 0.39 11.11
C GLY A 140 -1.23 -0.91 11.91
N MET A 141 -2.34 -1.59 11.63
CA MET A 141 -2.65 -2.93 12.16
C MET A 141 -1.83 -3.97 11.39
N ASP A 142 -0.55 -4.10 11.76
CA ASP A 142 0.44 -4.90 11.02
C ASP A 142 0.55 -6.34 11.54
N GLY A 143 0.95 -7.23 10.65
CA GLY A 143 1.20 -8.64 10.98
C GLY A 143 2.51 -8.91 11.73
N ARG A 144 3.34 -7.89 12.01
CA ARG A 144 4.58 -7.99 12.79
C ARG A 144 4.24 -7.87 14.28
N ILE A 145 4.43 -8.95 15.03
CA ILE A 145 4.07 -9.02 16.46
C ILE A 145 4.90 -8.03 17.29
N HIS A 146 6.17 -7.84 16.92
CA HIS A 146 7.04 -6.89 17.60
C HIS A 146 6.57 -5.44 17.39
N PHE A 147 6.14 -5.06 16.19
CA PHE A 147 5.61 -3.73 15.92
C PHE A 147 4.36 -3.45 16.77
N ASN A 148 3.42 -4.38 16.80
CA ASN A 148 2.24 -4.27 17.64
C ASN A 148 2.59 -4.17 19.14
N ARG A 149 3.69 -4.77 19.57
CA ARG A 149 4.20 -4.65 20.95
C ARG A 149 4.76 -3.25 21.23
N ILE A 150 5.46 -2.67 20.26
CA ILE A 150 5.96 -1.29 20.34
C ILE A 150 4.79 -0.31 20.45
N CYS A 151 3.80 -0.40 19.57
CA CYS A 151 2.61 0.45 19.59
C CYS A 151 1.90 0.37 20.97
N ARG A 152 1.68 -0.84 21.49
CA ARG A 152 1.08 -1.01 22.83
C ARG A 152 1.91 -0.42 23.97
N TYR A 153 3.25 -0.49 23.86
CA TYR A 153 4.12 0.14 24.85
C TYR A 153 3.96 1.67 24.81
N ILE A 154 4.00 2.26 23.63
CA ILE A 154 3.85 3.70 23.42
C ILE A 154 2.51 4.18 24.00
N ILE A 155 1.39 3.57 23.59
CA ILE A 155 0.05 3.93 24.06
C ILE A 155 -0.02 3.89 25.61
N ARG A 156 0.49 2.83 26.22
CA ARG A 156 0.48 2.69 27.69
C ARG A 156 1.43 3.66 28.40
N ARG A 157 2.55 3.98 27.80
CA ARG A 157 3.57 4.88 28.35
C ARG A 157 3.11 6.33 28.34
N THR A 158 2.42 6.73 27.25
CA THR A 158 1.98 8.11 27.06
C THR A 158 0.57 8.38 27.59
N GLY A 159 -0.24 7.35 27.77
CA GLY A 159 -1.68 7.50 28.07
C GLY A 159 -2.50 8.08 26.91
N ALA A 160 -1.88 8.26 25.76
CA ALA A 160 -2.54 8.85 24.57
C ALA A 160 -3.73 8.01 24.08
N LYS A 161 -4.72 8.67 23.50
CA LYS A 161 -5.78 7.98 22.73
C LYS A 161 -5.17 7.30 21.52
N ALA A 162 -5.84 6.29 20.97
CA ALA A 162 -5.23 5.48 19.94
C ALA A 162 -6.20 5.14 18.81
N VAL A 163 -5.68 5.17 17.56
CA VAL A 163 -6.40 4.81 16.34
C VAL A 163 -5.62 3.74 15.58
N GLY A 164 -6.29 2.61 15.29
CA GLY A 164 -5.73 1.53 14.48
C GLY A 164 -6.21 1.59 13.04
N TYR A 165 -5.32 1.36 12.06
CA TYR A 165 -5.66 1.37 10.63
C TYR A 165 -5.33 0.03 9.96
N PHE A 166 -6.33 -0.66 9.46
CA PHE A 166 -6.20 -1.90 8.69
C PHE A 166 -5.97 -1.58 7.21
N LEU A 167 -4.75 -1.82 6.73
CA LEU A 167 -4.32 -1.54 5.35
C LEU A 167 -4.22 -2.79 4.49
N ASP A 168 -3.96 -3.94 5.11
CA ASP A 168 -3.72 -5.23 4.44
C ASP A 168 -4.30 -6.40 5.22
N ASP A 169 -4.47 -7.55 4.54
CA ASP A 169 -4.83 -8.80 5.19
C ASP A 169 -3.69 -9.34 6.05
N THR A 170 -3.65 -8.93 7.29
CA THR A 170 -2.70 -9.42 8.30
C THR A 170 -3.32 -10.41 9.28
N PHE A 171 -4.61 -10.75 9.12
CA PHE A 171 -5.38 -11.47 10.13
C PHE A 171 -6.21 -12.66 9.61
N THR A 172 -6.54 -12.77 8.32
CA THR A 172 -7.29 -13.93 7.82
C THR A 172 -6.40 -15.14 7.56
N PHE A 173 -6.99 -16.33 7.47
CA PHE A 173 -6.26 -17.55 7.11
C PHE A 173 -6.25 -17.84 5.60
N ARG A 174 -6.82 -16.96 4.78
CA ARG A 174 -7.07 -17.22 3.36
C ARG A 174 -5.86 -17.00 2.45
N GLN A 175 -4.86 -16.21 2.88
CA GLN A 175 -3.73 -15.82 2.02
C GLN A 175 -2.82 -16.96 1.56
N LYS A 176 -2.78 -18.10 2.29
CA LYS A 176 -1.87 -19.20 2.00
C LYS A 176 -2.48 -20.54 2.39
N PRO A 177 -1.96 -21.64 1.81
CA PRO A 177 -2.34 -22.99 2.25
C PRO A 177 -2.15 -23.16 3.74
N LEU A 178 -3.08 -23.88 4.41
CA LEU A 178 -3.15 -24.04 5.86
C LEU A 178 -2.12 -25.04 6.39
N THR A 179 -0.82 -24.77 6.14
CA THR A 179 0.28 -25.51 6.78
C THR A 179 0.32 -25.22 8.28
N LEU A 180 0.82 -26.15 9.08
CA LEU A 180 0.94 -26.00 10.54
C LEU A 180 1.70 -24.72 10.92
N GLY A 181 2.83 -24.45 10.25
CA GLY A 181 3.63 -23.25 10.47
C GLY A 181 2.87 -21.95 10.15
N TYR A 182 2.08 -21.94 9.07
CA TYR A 182 1.24 -20.79 8.72
C TYR A 182 0.11 -20.59 9.75
N ARG A 183 -0.59 -21.67 10.14
CA ARG A 183 -1.68 -21.61 11.12
C ARG A 183 -1.18 -21.07 12.46
N LEU A 184 -0.07 -21.59 12.97
CA LEU A 184 0.53 -21.14 14.24
C LEU A 184 0.94 -19.67 14.18
N ARG A 185 1.62 -19.28 13.10
CA ARG A 185 2.01 -17.88 12.90
C ARG A 185 0.79 -16.96 12.84
N ARG A 186 -0.21 -17.30 12.03
CA ARG A 186 -1.41 -16.47 11.85
C ARG A 186 -2.21 -16.37 13.16
N HIS A 187 -2.29 -17.45 13.91
CA HIS A 187 -2.90 -17.43 15.23
C HIS A 187 -2.18 -16.46 16.20
N ASN A 188 -0.85 -16.48 16.23
CA ASN A 188 -0.07 -15.53 17.04
C ASN A 188 -0.23 -14.08 16.57
N GLN A 189 -0.29 -13.84 15.26
CA GLN A 189 -0.59 -12.52 14.69
C GLN A 189 -1.97 -12.02 15.13
N ARG A 190 -3.03 -12.84 14.99
CA ARG A 190 -4.38 -12.51 15.48
C ARG A 190 -4.41 -12.16 16.96
N ARG A 191 -3.77 -12.99 17.81
CA ARG A 191 -3.65 -12.69 19.25
C ARG A 191 -2.94 -11.36 19.52
N SER A 192 -1.90 -11.05 18.74
CA SER A 192 -1.18 -9.79 18.88
C SER A 192 -2.05 -8.60 18.48
N LEU A 193 -2.78 -8.70 17.36
CA LEU A 193 -3.72 -7.69 16.90
C LEU A 193 -4.87 -7.52 17.90
N GLN A 194 -5.45 -8.61 18.41
CA GLN A 194 -6.52 -8.53 19.41
C GLN A 194 -6.09 -7.85 20.72
N LYS A 195 -4.81 -8.00 21.11
CA LYS A 195 -4.27 -7.24 22.26
C LYS A 195 -4.09 -5.77 21.94
N LEU A 196 -3.84 -5.43 20.68
CA LEU A 196 -3.66 -4.06 20.20
C LEU A 196 -5.02 -3.36 20.03
N THR A 197 -6.06 -4.06 19.53
CA THR A 197 -7.42 -3.49 19.43
C THR A 197 -7.97 -3.07 20.79
N LYS A 198 -7.64 -3.80 21.87
CA LYS A 198 -8.04 -3.43 23.24
C LYS A 198 -7.39 -2.13 23.75
N CYS A 199 -6.39 -1.59 23.06
CA CYS A 199 -5.70 -0.36 23.43
C CYS A 199 -6.15 0.85 22.58
N ALA A 200 -6.95 0.63 21.54
CA ALA A 200 -7.41 1.69 20.64
C ALA A 200 -8.91 1.97 20.83
N GLN A 201 -9.31 3.20 20.59
CA GLN A 201 -10.67 3.68 20.73
C GLN A 201 -11.37 3.87 19.38
N ALA A 202 -10.62 3.99 18.27
CA ALA A 202 -11.17 4.10 16.93
C ALA A 202 -10.38 3.24 15.94
N PHE A 203 -11.04 2.86 14.84
CA PHE A 203 -10.43 2.01 13.82
C PHE A 203 -10.78 2.50 12.44
N TRP A 204 -9.81 2.42 11.54
CA TRP A 204 -9.98 2.64 10.11
C TRP A 204 -9.69 1.36 9.33
N ALA A 205 -10.35 1.20 8.20
CA ALA A 205 -10.10 0.14 7.22
C ALA A 205 -9.98 0.73 5.82
N ILE A 206 -9.04 0.21 5.03
CA ILE A 206 -8.75 0.77 3.69
C ILE A 206 -9.86 0.48 2.67
N THR A 207 -10.60 -0.61 2.85
CA THR A 207 -11.71 -1.02 1.99
C THR A 207 -12.91 -1.46 2.83
N GLU A 208 -14.10 -1.45 2.24
CA GLU A 208 -15.31 -1.97 2.87
C GLU A 208 -15.16 -3.45 3.24
N LYS A 209 -14.55 -4.25 2.37
CA LYS A 209 -14.28 -5.66 2.62
C LYS A 209 -13.34 -5.89 3.81
N THR A 210 -12.32 -5.03 3.95
CA THR A 210 -11.41 -5.07 5.11
C THR A 210 -12.13 -4.70 6.39
N LYS A 211 -13.03 -3.68 6.36
CA LYS A 211 -13.89 -3.31 7.47
C LYS A 211 -14.72 -4.51 7.93
N GLN A 212 -15.52 -5.09 7.03
CA GLN A 212 -16.42 -6.20 7.36
C GLN A 212 -15.70 -7.38 8.02
N GLU A 213 -14.55 -7.78 7.50
CA GLU A 213 -13.79 -8.90 8.06
C GLU A 213 -13.06 -8.55 9.37
N ALA A 214 -12.56 -7.32 9.51
CA ALA A 214 -11.92 -6.89 10.75
C ALA A 214 -12.95 -6.72 11.87
N ASP A 215 -14.08 -6.09 11.58
CA ASP A 215 -15.18 -5.87 12.54
C ASP A 215 -15.73 -7.21 13.05
N ALA A 216 -16.02 -8.14 12.14
CA ALA A 216 -16.50 -9.48 12.48
C ALA A 216 -15.48 -10.28 13.32
N LEU A 217 -14.17 -10.14 13.03
CA LEU A 217 -13.15 -10.93 13.73
C LEU A 217 -12.77 -10.37 15.10
N PHE A 218 -12.72 -9.04 15.23
CA PHE A 218 -12.21 -8.37 16.44
C PHE A 218 -13.29 -7.75 17.31
N GLY A 219 -14.55 -7.72 16.86
CA GLY A 219 -15.68 -7.10 17.57
C GLY A 219 -15.51 -5.60 17.71
N ILE A 220 -15.12 -4.93 16.62
CA ILE A 220 -14.86 -3.49 16.51
C ILE A 220 -15.77 -2.89 15.43
N ASP A 221 -15.80 -1.57 15.31
CA ASP A 221 -16.44 -0.85 14.21
C ASP A 221 -15.41 0.05 13.52
N CYS A 222 -14.99 -0.34 12.32
CA CYS A 222 -14.06 0.42 11.51
C CYS A 222 -14.81 1.44 10.64
N GLN A 223 -14.28 2.65 10.54
CA GLN A 223 -14.65 3.58 9.49
C GLN A 223 -13.82 3.31 8.24
N VAL A 224 -14.45 3.26 7.07
CA VAL A 224 -13.70 3.16 5.80
C VAL A 224 -13.00 4.48 5.51
N LEU A 225 -11.68 4.39 5.36
CA LEU A 225 -10.81 5.51 5.07
C LEU A 225 -9.86 5.13 3.93
N THR A 226 -10.11 5.65 2.74
CA THR A 226 -9.32 5.36 1.54
C THR A 226 -8.10 6.28 1.44
N LYS A 227 -7.17 5.97 0.53
CA LYS A 227 -6.05 6.88 0.23
C LYS A 227 -6.58 8.15 -0.45
N PRO A 228 -6.20 9.35 0.03
CA PRO A 228 -6.64 10.62 -0.54
C PRO A 228 -5.99 10.91 -1.90
N ILE A 229 -6.73 11.63 -2.75
CA ILE A 229 -6.28 12.24 -4.00
C ILE A 229 -6.45 13.74 -3.88
N ASP A 230 -5.40 14.51 -4.16
CA ASP A 230 -5.48 15.96 -4.21
C ASP A 230 -5.78 16.41 -5.64
N PHE A 231 -7.03 16.82 -5.88
CA PHE A 231 -7.44 17.48 -7.10
C PHE A 231 -7.17 18.98 -6.98
N ALA A 232 -6.72 19.60 -8.08
CA ALA A 232 -6.55 21.05 -8.09
C ALA A 232 -7.91 21.77 -7.99
N PRO A 233 -7.96 22.95 -7.35
CA PRO A 233 -9.19 23.73 -7.31
C PRO A 233 -9.73 24.04 -8.71
N GLY A 234 -10.98 23.69 -9.00
CA GLY A 234 -11.59 23.86 -10.31
C GLY A 234 -11.14 22.85 -11.38
N GLU A 235 -10.33 21.85 -11.01
CA GLU A 235 -9.98 20.75 -11.89
C GLU A 235 -11.23 19.95 -12.24
N ASN A 236 -11.50 19.81 -13.53
CA ASN A 236 -12.59 19.02 -14.06
C ASN A 236 -12.03 18.00 -15.05
N TRP A 237 -12.70 16.89 -15.17
CA TRP A 237 -12.36 15.91 -16.20
C TRP A 237 -12.50 16.54 -17.58
N ARG A 238 -11.53 16.20 -18.47
CA ARG A 238 -11.56 16.63 -19.86
C ARG A 238 -11.72 15.43 -20.74
N SER A 239 -12.68 15.49 -21.65
CA SER A 239 -12.83 14.48 -22.69
C SER A 239 -11.59 14.43 -23.58
N TYR A 240 -11.27 13.25 -24.07
CA TYR A 240 -10.18 13.04 -25.00
C TYR A 240 -10.60 12.03 -26.06
N GLU A 241 -10.01 12.17 -27.25
CA GLU A 241 -10.19 11.21 -28.33
C GLU A 241 -9.08 10.16 -28.27
N PRO A 242 -9.42 8.85 -28.28
CA PRO A 242 -8.43 7.78 -28.29
C PRO A 242 -7.56 7.79 -29.54
N GLN A 243 -6.31 7.46 -29.39
CA GLN A 243 -5.35 7.30 -30.49
C GLN A 243 -5.67 6.07 -31.35
N ARG A 244 -5.07 6.00 -32.52
CA ARG A 244 -5.11 4.81 -33.39
C ARG A 244 -3.66 4.44 -33.77
N PRO A 245 -3.17 3.26 -33.36
CA PRO A 245 -3.81 2.26 -32.51
C PRO A 245 -4.02 2.76 -31.08
N ILE A 246 -5.02 2.20 -30.37
CA ILE A 246 -5.31 2.52 -28.95
C ILE A 246 -4.11 2.14 -28.11
N LYS A 247 -3.62 3.08 -27.30
CA LYS A 247 -2.45 2.92 -26.44
C LYS A 247 -2.85 2.49 -25.04
N MET A 248 -2.54 1.25 -24.68
CA MET A 248 -2.72 0.73 -23.35
C MET A 248 -1.41 0.82 -22.57
N LEU A 249 -1.48 1.05 -21.27
CA LEU A 249 -0.32 1.17 -20.40
C LEU A 249 -0.49 0.34 -19.13
N TYR A 250 0.54 -0.44 -18.79
CA TYR A 250 0.73 -1.04 -17.48
C TYR A 250 2.02 -0.53 -16.84
N THR A 251 1.94 -0.09 -15.59
CA THR A 251 3.10 0.30 -14.80
C THR A 251 3.14 -0.44 -13.47
N GLY A 252 4.25 -1.10 -13.13
CA GLY A 252 4.43 -1.74 -11.83
C GLY A 252 5.09 -3.10 -11.86
N ASN A 253 5.06 -3.82 -10.72
CA ASN A 253 5.64 -5.16 -10.67
C ASN A 253 4.71 -6.21 -11.28
N LEU A 254 5.31 -7.22 -11.90
CA LEU A 254 4.62 -8.36 -12.53
C LEU A 254 4.57 -9.60 -11.64
N LEU A 255 4.92 -9.46 -10.36
CA LEU A 255 4.94 -10.57 -9.41
C LEU A 255 3.54 -10.85 -8.85
N ILE A 256 3.41 -11.95 -8.14
CA ILE A 256 2.17 -12.32 -7.43
C ILE A 256 0.99 -12.49 -8.41
N GLY A 257 1.21 -13.20 -9.53
CA GLY A 257 0.18 -13.55 -10.50
C GLY A 257 -0.19 -12.44 -11.50
N ARG A 258 0.44 -11.26 -11.43
CA ARG A 258 0.15 -10.17 -12.37
C ARG A 258 0.64 -10.43 -13.78
N PHE A 259 1.76 -11.15 -13.93
CA PHE A 259 2.25 -11.54 -15.25
C PHE A 259 1.25 -12.44 -15.98
N GLU A 260 0.58 -13.33 -15.27
CA GLU A 260 -0.47 -14.20 -15.84
C GLU A 260 -1.64 -13.35 -16.40
N ALA A 261 -2.02 -12.27 -15.73
CA ALA A 261 -3.01 -11.33 -16.23
C ALA A 261 -2.53 -10.59 -17.49
N ILE A 262 -1.26 -10.13 -17.51
CA ILE A 262 -0.66 -9.53 -18.72
C ILE A 262 -0.64 -10.53 -19.88
N LEU A 263 -0.31 -11.79 -19.63
CA LEU A 263 -0.31 -12.83 -20.66
C LEU A 263 -1.72 -13.06 -21.23
N ALA A 264 -2.75 -13.08 -20.38
CA ALA A 264 -4.13 -13.20 -20.83
C ALA A 264 -4.58 -12.00 -21.69
N VAL A 265 -4.21 -10.77 -21.29
CA VAL A 265 -4.42 -9.56 -22.11
C VAL A 265 -3.68 -9.66 -23.45
N SER A 266 -2.44 -10.13 -23.43
CA SER A 266 -1.62 -10.34 -24.64
C SER A 266 -2.30 -11.29 -25.65
N GLN A 267 -2.89 -12.37 -25.16
CA GLN A 267 -3.64 -13.31 -26.02
C GLN A 267 -4.91 -12.69 -26.60
N ALA A 268 -5.61 -11.87 -25.82
CA ALA A 268 -6.77 -11.14 -26.32
C ALA A 268 -6.38 -10.09 -27.38
N LEU A 269 -5.27 -9.35 -27.17
CA LEU A 269 -4.75 -8.40 -28.15
C LEU A 269 -4.39 -9.06 -29.49
N ARG A 270 -3.80 -10.25 -29.46
CA ARG A 270 -3.49 -11.01 -30.70
C ARG A 270 -4.77 -11.25 -31.52
N ARG A 271 -5.85 -11.69 -30.87
CA ARG A 271 -7.13 -11.94 -31.54
C ARG A 271 -7.76 -10.65 -32.10
N ILE A 272 -7.69 -9.55 -31.33
CA ILE A 272 -8.28 -8.26 -31.75
C ILE A 272 -7.52 -7.65 -32.93
N ASN A 273 -6.22 -7.87 -33.01
CA ASN A 273 -5.35 -7.31 -34.03
C ASN A 273 -5.18 -8.21 -35.27
N GLU A 274 -5.89 -9.34 -35.39
CA GLU A 274 -5.80 -10.26 -36.55
C GLU A 274 -6.06 -9.56 -37.90
N GLN A 275 -6.91 -8.53 -37.93
CA GLN A 275 -7.25 -7.78 -39.14
C GLN A 275 -6.59 -6.39 -39.21
N GLY A 276 -5.48 -6.20 -38.52
CA GLY A 276 -4.75 -4.94 -38.41
C GLY A 276 -4.60 -4.45 -36.99
N VAL A 277 -3.59 -3.64 -36.74
CA VAL A 277 -3.23 -3.16 -35.40
C VAL A 277 -4.27 -2.16 -34.90
N LYS A 278 -5.10 -2.57 -33.97
CA LYS A 278 -6.14 -1.75 -33.30
C LYS A 278 -5.68 -1.26 -31.93
N MET A 279 -4.91 -2.06 -31.20
CA MET A 279 -4.47 -1.81 -29.82
C MET A 279 -3.06 -2.32 -29.55
N GLU A 280 -2.32 -1.63 -28.70
CA GLU A 280 -0.99 -2.04 -28.21
C GLU A 280 -0.88 -1.81 -26.70
N LEU A 281 -0.07 -2.62 -26.02
CA LEU A 281 0.17 -2.52 -24.58
C LEU A 281 1.65 -2.29 -24.28
N ASP A 282 1.96 -1.14 -23.72
CA ASP A 282 3.27 -0.85 -23.15
C ASP A 282 3.32 -1.27 -21.67
N VAL A 283 4.35 -2.04 -21.30
CA VAL A 283 4.56 -2.59 -19.96
C VAL A 283 5.85 -2.07 -19.35
N TYR A 284 5.74 -1.21 -18.32
CA TYR A 284 6.88 -0.69 -17.57
C TYR A 284 7.01 -1.44 -16.24
N SER A 285 8.06 -2.25 -16.13
CA SER A 285 8.30 -3.09 -14.96
C SER A 285 9.78 -3.39 -14.74
N GLY A 286 10.21 -3.34 -13.46
CA GLY A 286 11.52 -3.84 -13.03
C GLY A 286 11.50 -5.32 -12.58
N SER A 287 10.42 -6.04 -12.80
CA SER A 287 10.34 -7.44 -12.43
C SER A 287 11.11 -8.31 -13.41
N TYR A 288 11.95 -9.19 -12.90
CA TYR A 288 12.54 -10.22 -13.72
C TYR A 288 11.50 -11.28 -14.10
N ILE A 289 11.30 -11.48 -15.39
CA ILE A 289 10.49 -12.57 -15.97
C ILE A 289 11.43 -13.42 -16.83
N PRO A 290 11.39 -14.76 -16.70
CA PRO A 290 12.21 -15.65 -17.51
C PRO A 290 11.95 -15.43 -19.02
N PRO A 291 13.00 -15.53 -19.89
CA PRO A 291 12.86 -15.35 -21.33
C PRO A 291 11.81 -16.28 -21.98
N GLU A 292 11.72 -17.50 -21.49
CA GLU A 292 10.70 -18.48 -21.91
C GLU A 292 9.26 -18.06 -21.62
N GLU A 293 9.04 -17.28 -20.57
CA GLU A 293 7.74 -16.70 -20.26
C GLU A 293 7.46 -15.44 -21.10
N LEU A 294 8.48 -14.63 -21.31
CA LEU A 294 8.38 -13.44 -22.16
C LEU A 294 8.06 -13.80 -23.62
N SER A 295 8.61 -14.91 -24.14
CA SER A 295 8.34 -15.37 -25.52
C SER A 295 6.90 -15.80 -25.76
N LYS A 296 6.07 -15.95 -24.72
CA LYS A 296 4.63 -16.25 -24.83
C LYS A 296 3.79 -15.00 -25.11
N LEU A 297 4.34 -13.80 -24.90
CA LEU A 297 3.65 -12.54 -25.20
C LEU A 297 3.51 -12.36 -26.71
N SER A 298 2.41 -11.72 -27.12
CA SER A 298 2.23 -11.30 -28.52
C SER A 298 3.13 -10.11 -28.85
N GLU A 299 3.33 -9.88 -30.11
CA GLU A 299 4.05 -8.74 -30.67
C GLU A 299 3.45 -7.38 -30.32
N PHE A 300 2.19 -7.35 -29.87
CA PHE A 300 1.45 -6.15 -29.45
C PHE A 300 1.69 -5.75 -27.99
N VAL A 301 2.54 -6.49 -27.25
CA VAL A 301 2.91 -6.19 -25.87
C VAL A 301 4.40 -5.85 -25.81
N HIS A 302 4.70 -4.62 -25.41
CA HIS A 302 6.07 -4.08 -25.44
C HIS A 302 6.62 -3.92 -24.01
N MET A 303 7.65 -4.70 -23.68
CA MET A 303 8.34 -4.60 -22.39
C MET A 303 9.34 -3.42 -22.42
N LYS A 304 9.05 -2.34 -21.72
CA LYS A 304 9.81 -1.05 -21.78
C LYS A 304 10.80 -0.87 -20.61
N GLY A 305 10.85 -1.79 -19.66
CA GLY A 305 11.77 -1.67 -18.51
C GLY A 305 11.29 -0.72 -17.41
N VAL A 306 12.19 0.05 -16.82
CA VAL A 306 11.92 0.92 -15.66
C VAL A 306 12.10 2.37 -16.01
N VAL A 307 11.21 3.22 -15.52
CA VAL A 307 11.29 4.68 -15.64
C VAL A 307 11.13 5.35 -14.28
N PRO A 308 11.60 6.58 -14.09
CA PRO A 308 11.35 7.35 -12.87
C PRO A 308 9.86 7.60 -12.61
N GLN A 309 9.47 7.81 -11.35
CA GLN A 309 8.06 8.01 -10.96
C GLN A 309 7.40 9.20 -11.68
N ALA A 310 8.14 10.30 -11.90
CA ALA A 310 7.61 11.45 -12.65
C ALA A 310 7.23 11.07 -14.08
N GLU A 311 8.03 10.22 -14.72
CA GLU A 311 7.75 9.74 -16.09
C GLU A 311 6.55 8.78 -16.11
N VAL A 312 6.34 7.99 -15.04
CA VAL A 312 5.15 7.13 -14.91
C VAL A 312 3.87 7.96 -15.01
N LEU A 313 3.80 9.09 -14.31
CA LEU A 313 2.62 9.95 -14.33
C LEU A 313 2.38 10.53 -15.74
N ARG A 314 3.45 11.00 -16.40
CA ARG A 314 3.37 11.50 -17.78
C ARG A 314 2.87 10.43 -18.76
N LEU A 315 3.37 9.20 -18.64
CA LEU A 315 2.94 8.08 -19.49
C LEU A 315 1.47 7.72 -19.25
N GLN A 316 1.00 7.79 -17.99
CA GLN A 316 -0.41 7.57 -17.66
C GLN A 316 -1.32 8.62 -18.31
N GLU A 317 -0.89 9.88 -18.36
CA GLU A 317 -1.63 10.96 -19.04
C GLU A 317 -1.69 10.79 -20.56
N GLN A 318 -0.68 10.15 -21.15
CA GLN A 318 -0.58 9.92 -22.61
C GLN A 318 -1.26 8.64 -23.08
N ALA A 319 -1.56 7.71 -22.19
CA ALA A 319 -2.26 6.48 -22.54
C ALA A 319 -3.77 6.72 -22.75
N ASP A 320 -4.39 5.87 -23.52
CA ASP A 320 -5.85 5.83 -23.68
C ASP A 320 -6.49 4.94 -22.61
N VAL A 321 -5.85 3.82 -22.31
CA VAL A 321 -6.34 2.81 -21.35
C VAL A 321 -5.24 2.44 -20.38
N LEU A 322 -5.53 2.53 -19.09
CA LEU A 322 -4.65 2.10 -18.01
C LEU A 322 -5.04 0.68 -17.56
N LEU A 323 -4.10 -0.24 -17.68
CA LEU A 323 -4.32 -1.62 -17.25
C LEU A 323 -4.02 -1.77 -15.75
N PHE A 324 -5.06 -2.09 -14.98
CA PHE A 324 -4.94 -2.56 -13.62
C PHE A 324 -4.94 -4.09 -13.62
N ALA A 325 -3.81 -4.70 -13.25
CA ALA A 325 -3.67 -6.16 -13.24
C ALA A 325 -3.42 -6.68 -11.82
N GLU A 326 -4.22 -7.64 -11.41
CA GLU A 326 -4.05 -8.47 -10.22
C GLU A 326 -4.13 -9.96 -10.61
N ALA A 327 -3.78 -10.86 -9.69
CA ALA A 327 -3.89 -12.29 -9.96
C ALA A 327 -5.36 -12.69 -10.23
N MET A 328 -5.58 -13.41 -11.30
CA MET A 328 -6.92 -13.87 -11.71
C MET A 328 -7.37 -15.10 -10.91
N THR A 329 -6.44 -15.96 -10.50
CA THR A 329 -6.74 -17.24 -9.85
C THR A 329 -5.76 -17.61 -8.75
N GLY A 330 -6.13 -18.62 -7.96
CA GLY A 330 -5.25 -19.33 -7.06
C GLY A 330 -4.87 -18.55 -5.81
N LYS A 331 -3.73 -18.94 -5.20
CA LYS A 331 -3.24 -18.37 -3.92
C LYS A 331 -2.81 -16.91 -4.00
N HIS A 332 -2.50 -16.43 -5.21
CA HIS A 332 -2.05 -15.05 -5.39
C HIS A 332 -3.19 -14.05 -5.32
N SER A 333 -4.38 -14.40 -5.83
CA SER A 333 -5.58 -13.57 -5.68
C SER A 333 -5.94 -13.37 -4.20
N GLN A 334 -5.83 -14.44 -3.41
CA GLN A 334 -6.09 -14.37 -1.97
C GLN A 334 -5.10 -13.46 -1.21
N THR A 335 -3.92 -13.18 -1.77
CA THR A 335 -2.95 -12.26 -1.15
C THR A 335 -3.41 -10.80 -1.28
N ALA A 336 -4.03 -10.43 -2.39
CA ALA A 336 -4.52 -9.08 -2.67
C ALA A 336 -5.98 -8.85 -2.20
N ARG A 337 -6.63 -9.88 -1.66
CA ARG A 337 -8.09 -9.93 -1.43
C ARG A 337 -8.67 -8.76 -0.62
N LEU A 338 -7.95 -8.28 0.39
CA LEU A 338 -8.38 -7.16 1.24
C LEU A 338 -7.62 -5.86 0.98
N SER A 339 -6.55 -5.91 0.17
CA SER A 339 -5.69 -4.74 -0.06
C SER A 339 -6.33 -3.79 -1.08
N PHE A 340 -6.02 -2.50 -0.96
CA PHE A 340 -6.33 -1.50 -1.98
C PHE A 340 -5.03 -1.06 -2.67
N SER A 341 -5.00 -1.15 -3.99
CA SER A 341 -3.82 -0.74 -4.74
C SER A 341 -3.72 0.79 -4.83
N THR A 342 -2.60 1.34 -4.37
CA THR A 342 -2.35 2.79 -4.44
C THR A 342 -2.26 3.32 -5.87
N LYS A 343 -2.03 2.48 -6.89
CA LYS A 343 -2.07 2.87 -8.30
C LYS A 343 -3.45 3.35 -8.75
N LEU A 344 -4.52 2.80 -8.17
CA LEU A 344 -5.87 3.21 -8.51
C LEU A 344 -6.11 4.69 -8.22
N THR A 345 -5.48 5.25 -7.20
CA THR A 345 -5.59 6.70 -6.93
C THR A 345 -4.94 7.53 -8.04
N ASP A 346 -3.82 7.08 -8.60
CA ASP A 346 -3.17 7.75 -9.73
C ASP A 346 -4.02 7.60 -11.00
N TYR A 347 -4.62 6.43 -11.22
CA TYR A 347 -5.51 6.16 -12.36
C TYR A 347 -6.79 6.98 -12.28
N PHE A 348 -7.42 7.08 -11.12
CA PHE A 348 -8.59 7.95 -10.93
C PHE A 348 -8.25 9.42 -11.19
N ARG A 349 -7.10 9.89 -10.72
CA ARG A 349 -6.66 11.27 -10.95
C ARG A 349 -6.41 11.54 -12.43
N SER A 350 -5.81 10.61 -13.16
CA SER A 350 -5.55 10.78 -14.59
C SER A 350 -6.83 10.88 -15.44
N GLY A 351 -7.96 10.35 -14.94
CA GLY A 351 -9.23 10.33 -15.67
C GLY A 351 -9.17 9.52 -16.96
N LYS A 352 -8.28 8.54 -17.05
CA LYS A 352 -8.17 7.61 -18.18
C LYS A 352 -9.02 6.37 -17.98
N CYS A 353 -9.44 5.75 -19.07
CA CYS A 353 -10.14 4.48 -19.03
C CYS A 353 -9.31 3.44 -18.26
N ILE A 354 -9.93 2.72 -17.37
CA ILE A 354 -9.29 1.62 -16.63
C ILE A 354 -9.83 0.29 -17.15
N LEU A 355 -8.94 -0.57 -17.66
CA LEU A 355 -9.21 -2.00 -17.79
C LEU A 355 -8.68 -2.69 -16.54
N ALA A 356 -9.56 -3.29 -15.76
CA ALA A 356 -9.21 -4.00 -14.54
C ALA A 356 -9.30 -5.51 -14.77
N VAL A 357 -8.17 -6.21 -14.61
CA VAL A 357 -8.05 -7.66 -14.79
C VAL A 357 -7.63 -8.30 -13.49
N GLY A 358 -8.42 -9.24 -12.97
CA GLY A 358 -8.14 -9.91 -11.70
C GLY A 358 -9.28 -10.78 -11.23
N ALA A 359 -9.10 -11.53 -10.15
CA ALA A 359 -10.18 -12.31 -9.54
C ALA A 359 -11.32 -11.39 -9.07
N GLY A 360 -12.54 -11.70 -9.41
CA GLY A 360 -13.71 -10.87 -9.12
C GLY A 360 -14.00 -10.69 -7.63
N ASP A 361 -13.48 -11.59 -6.77
CA ASP A 361 -13.68 -11.59 -5.32
C ASP A 361 -12.60 -10.83 -4.52
N VAL A 362 -11.72 -10.06 -5.18
CA VAL A 362 -10.75 -9.20 -4.49
C VAL A 362 -11.29 -7.78 -4.36
N ALA A 363 -11.00 -7.14 -3.22
CA ALA A 363 -11.54 -5.83 -2.87
C ALA A 363 -11.41 -4.75 -3.96
N PRO A 364 -10.27 -4.59 -4.65
CA PRO A 364 -10.17 -3.58 -5.72
C PRO A 364 -11.08 -3.90 -6.92
N MET A 365 -11.27 -5.17 -7.29
CA MET A 365 -12.17 -5.54 -8.40
C MET A 365 -13.63 -5.32 -8.03
N GLU A 366 -14.05 -5.75 -6.83
CA GLU A 366 -15.41 -5.50 -6.32
C GLU A 366 -15.70 -3.98 -6.26
N TYR A 367 -14.73 -3.20 -5.77
CA TYR A 367 -14.88 -1.75 -5.68
C TYR A 367 -15.02 -1.08 -7.05
N LEU A 368 -14.15 -1.42 -8.01
CA LEU A 368 -14.19 -0.84 -9.35
C LEU A 368 -15.48 -1.20 -10.10
N ALA A 369 -15.98 -2.42 -9.93
CA ALA A 369 -17.24 -2.86 -10.52
C ALA A 369 -18.45 -2.14 -9.87
N ALA A 370 -18.48 -2.04 -8.54
CA ALA A 370 -19.57 -1.39 -7.80
C ALA A 370 -19.68 0.12 -8.12
N GLU A 371 -18.55 0.80 -8.31
CA GLU A 371 -18.52 2.22 -8.67
C GLU A 371 -18.61 2.45 -10.19
N ASN A 372 -18.71 1.41 -11.01
CA ASN A 372 -18.64 1.50 -12.47
C ASN A 372 -17.43 2.32 -12.98
N ALA A 373 -16.31 2.19 -12.28
CA ALA A 373 -15.11 3.00 -12.49
C ALA A 373 -14.07 2.35 -13.42
N ALA A 374 -14.33 1.14 -13.90
CA ALA A 374 -13.46 0.39 -14.81
C ALA A 374 -14.23 -0.64 -15.62
N LEU A 375 -13.68 -1.01 -16.76
CA LEU A 375 -14.03 -2.24 -17.47
C LEU A 375 -13.39 -3.42 -16.73
N CYS A 376 -14.18 -4.21 -16.01
CA CYS A 376 -13.69 -5.32 -15.21
C CYS A 376 -13.73 -6.64 -15.98
N ALA A 377 -12.70 -7.49 -15.80
CA ALA A 377 -12.61 -8.82 -16.38
C ALA A 377 -11.92 -9.79 -15.43
N SER A 378 -12.50 -10.97 -15.25
CA SER A 378 -12.01 -12.03 -14.36
C SER A 378 -11.60 -13.30 -15.09
N SER A 379 -11.85 -13.38 -16.39
CA SER A 379 -11.50 -14.52 -17.25
C SER A 379 -10.91 -14.05 -18.59
N PRO A 380 -10.19 -14.91 -19.33
CA PRO A 380 -9.68 -14.59 -20.66
C PRO A 380 -10.78 -14.17 -21.63
N GLU A 381 -11.95 -14.79 -21.57
CA GLU A 381 -13.11 -14.48 -22.41
C GLU A 381 -13.65 -13.10 -22.09
N GLU A 382 -13.77 -12.75 -20.81
CA GLU A 382 -14.20 -11.41 -20.38
C GLU A 382 -13.18 -10.34 -20.81
N ILE A 383 -11.86 -10.62 -20.71
CA ILE A 383 -10.82 -9.70 -21.20
C ILE A 383 -11.01 -9.40 -22.67
N PHE A 384 -11.16 -10.47 -23.49
CA PHE A 384 -11.40 -10.29 -24.91
C PHE A 384 -12.69 -9.50 -25.18
N CYS A 385 -13.77 -9.81 -24.48
CA CYS A 385 -15.05 -9.11 -24.63
C CYS A 385 -14.92 -7.61 -24.31
N GLN A 386 -14.25 -7.23 -23.21
CA GLN A 386 -14.08 -5.82 -22.86
C GLN A 386 -13.16 -5.08 -23.85
N LEU A 387 -12.06 -5.69 -24.28
CA LEU A 387 -11.18 -5.11 -25.27
C LEU A 387 -11.85 -4.97 -26.63
N ASN A 388 -12.66 -5.94 -27.06
CA ASN A 388 -13.41 -5.87 -28.30
C ASN A 388 -14.45 -4.74 -28.27
N LYS A 389 -15.16 -4.55 -27.16
CA LYS A 389 -16.09 -3.42 -26.98
C LYS A 389 -15.43 -2.07 -27.24
N ILE A 390 -14.26 -1.81 -26.64
CA ILE A 390 -13.55 -0.53 -26.83
C ILE A 390 -12.87 -0.42 -28.20
N ALA A 391 -12.59 -1.55 -28.87
CA ALA A 391 -12.11 -1.53 -30.25
C ALA A 391 -13.20 -1.13 -31.25
N GLU A 392 -14.43 -1.62 -31.00
CA GLU A 392 -15.60 -1.34 -31.82
C GLU A 392 -16.20 0.04 -31.52
N ASP A 393 -16.28 0.42 -30.23
CA ASP A 393 -16.79 1.72 -29.78
C ASP A 393 -15.78 2.44 -28.88
N PRO A 394 -14.87 3.23 -29.47
CA PRO A 394 -13.89 4.00 -28.73
C PRO A 394 -14.45 5.09 -27.82
N GLN A 395 -15.74 5.48 -27.97
CA GLN A 395 -16.37 6.46 -27.08
C GLN A 395 -16.47 5.91 -25.65
N LEU A 396 -16.54 4.58 -25.49
CA LEU A 396 -16.49 3.92 -24.20
C LEU A 396 -15.20 4.25 -23.42
N ILE A 397 -14.09 4.50 -24.11
CA ILE A 397 -12.81 4.88 -23.47
C ILE A 397 -12.97 6.23 -22.73
N ALA A 398 -13.56 7.22 -23.39
CA ALA A 398 -13.83 8.52 -22.78
C ALA A 398 -14.85 8.39 -21.63
N GLN A 399 -15.91 7.61 -21.83
CA GLN A 399 -16.93 7.37 -20.80
C GLN A 399 -16.35 6.75 -19.53
N TYR A 400 -15.57 5.65 -19.66
CA TYR A 400 -14.94 5.01 -18.50
C TYR A 400 -13.81 5.85 -17.89
N GLY A 401 -13.14 6.71 -18.67
CA GLY A 401 -12.23 7.72 -18.15
C GLY A 401 -12.95 8.72 -17.24
N GLN A 402 -14.11 9.20 -17.65
CA GLN A 402 -14.96 10.08 -16.85
C GLN A 402 -15.45 9.39 -15.58
N ASN A 403 -15.92 8.14 -15.69
CA ASN A 403 -16.39 7.37 -14.53
C ASN A 403 -15.26 7.17 -13.50
N ALA A 404 -14.05 6.84 -13.96
CA ALA A 404 -12.88 6.70 -13.09
C ALA A 404 -12.56 8.01 -12.36
N TYR A 405 -12.55 9.14 -13.07
CA TYR A 405 -12.32 10.45 -12.48
C TYR A 405 -13.40 10.81 -11.44
N LEU A 406 -14.69 10.64 -11.77
CA LEU A 406 -15.80 10.91 -10.87
C LEU A 406 -15.78 10.01 -9.63
N CYS A 407 -15.39 8.75 -9.76
CA CYS A 407 -15.14 7.85 -8.64
C CYS A 407 -14.03 8.42 -7.72
N GLY A 408 -12.95 8.92 -8.30
CA GLY A 408 -11.87 9.60 -7.58
C GLY A 408 -12.37 10.81 -6.80
N VAL A 409 -13.13 11.70 -7.44
CA VAL A 409 -13.70 12.90 -6.82
C VAL A 409 -14.67 12.53 -5.70
N LYS A 410 -15.57 11.58 -5.94
CA LYS A 410 -16.61 11.15 -4.98
C LYS A 410 -16.00 10.48 -3.74
N ASN A 411 -15.09 9.51 -3.93
CA ASN A 411 -14.70 8.60 -2.86
C ASN A 411 -13.28 8.84 -2.33
N HIS A 412 -12.44 9.58 -3.06
CA HIS A 412 -11.03 9.77 -2.74
C HIS A 412 -10.61 11.24 -2.60
N CYS A 413 -11.57 12.20 -2.62
CA CYS A 413 -11.27 13.61 -2.46
C CYS A 413 -10.48 13.87 -1.17
N GLY A 414 -9.26 14.38 -1.29
CA GLY A 414 -8.32 14.56 -0.19
C GLY A 414 -8.87 15.43 0.93
N ARG A 415 -9.57 16.53 0.57
CA ARG A 415 -10.25 17.41 1.55
C ARG A 415 -11.27 16.61 2.40
N ALA A 416 -12.15 15.85 1.75
CA ALA A 416 -13.21 15.11 2.45
C ALA A 416 -12.63 13.98 3.32
N ILE A 417 -11.59 13.30 2.84
CA ILE A 417 -10.91 12.23 3.61
C ILE A 417 -10.20 12.81 4.83
N ARG A 418 -9.46 13.92 4.68
CA ARG A 418 -8.76 14.56 5.80
C ARG A 418 -9.74 15.13 6.82
N GLN A 419 -10.89 15.65 6.40
CA GLN A 419 -11.97 16.05 7.32
C GLN A 419 -12.51 14.86 8.13
N LYS A 420 -12.66 13.66 7.52
CA LYS A 420 -13.02 12.46 8.26
C LYS A 420 -11.95 12.07 9.30
N VAL A 421 -10.67 12.19 8.95
CA VAL A 421 -9.56 11.99 9.88
C VAL A 421 -9.65 12.97 11.04
N GLU A 422 -9.72 14.26 10.78
CA GLU A 422 -9.82 15.31 11.81
C GLU A 422 -11.01 15.07 12.74
N LYS A 423 -12.20 14.83 12.18
CA LYS A 423 -13.41 14.53 12.97
C LYS A 423 -13.25 13.31 13.89
N THR A 424 -12.58 12.25 13.40
CA THR A 424 -12.29 11.08 14.24
C THR A 424 -11.37 11.44 15.40
N LEU A 425 -10.30 12.21 15.12
CA LEU A 425 -9.31 12.59 16.12
C LEU A 425 -9.88 13.54 17.18
N GLU A 426 -10.65 14.53 16.76
CA GLU A 426 -11.35 15.48 17.66
C GLU A 426 -12.35 14.74 18.57
N GLY A 427 -13.19 13.87 17.98
CA GLY A 427 -14.17 13.10 18.75
C GLY A 427 -13.58 12.11 19.77
N LEU A 428 -12.28 11.77 19.66
CA LEU A 428 -11.57 10.97 20.66
C LEU A 428 -11.18 11.80 21.89
N LEU A 429 -10.93 13.09 21.72
CA LEU A 429 -10.52 13.99 22.79
C LEU A 429 -11.71 14.57 23.55
N GLU A 430 -12.85 14.78 22.86
CA GLU A 430 -14.09 15.26 23.49
C GLU A 430 -14.74 14.23 24.45
N LYS A 431 -14.47 12.95 24.24
CA LYS A 431 -15.01 11.85 25.07
C LYS A 431 -14.13 11.53 26.29
N SER A 432 -13.25 12.44 26.67
CA SER A 432 -12.27 12.22 27.77
C SER A 432 -12.75 12.74 29.10
#